data_1c2ed70e2c4927132085f67b46b2b441
#
_entry.id   1c2ed70e2c4927132085f67b46b2b441
#
_cell.length_a   1.000
_cell.length_b   1.000
_cell.length_c   1.000
_cell.angle_alpha   90.00
_cell.angle_beta   90.00
_cell.angle_gamma   90.00
#
_symmetry.space_group_name_H-M   'P 1'
#
loop_
_entity.id
_entity.type
_entity.pdbx_description
1 polymer ?
#
loop_
_entity_poly.entity_id
_entity_poly.type
_entity_poly.pdbx_seq_one_letter_code
_entity_poly.pdbx_strand_id
1 'polypeptide(L)'
;DEMLKVLPGDKVAICIRPAKPVKGKQDKPGRTVAEIERLIEAGLDEFVGHIVQKGKATFVVPDLAGLSRWLFIPPHARNGVAPGDLVACALLRHPIKDGKPSAKILKRLGDETTPGVENSYCAARAGLPEQWSDKSAQPLIDAAAQCQPLEDATRLDLTALPFVSIDAARTVDIDDAL
;
A
#
# COMPACT_ATOMS: atom_id res chain seq x y z
N ASP A 1 25.40 -8.50 4.92
CA ASP A 1 24.20 -9.32 4.79
C ASP A 1 23.47 -8.92 3.50
N GLU A 2 23.49 -9.84 2.52
CA GLU A 2 22.96 -9.56 1.15
C GLU A 2 21.46 -9.25 1.17
N MET A 3 20.70 -9.92 2.05
CA MET A 3 19.26 -9.69 2.17
C MET A 3 18.87 -8.28 2.63
N LEU A 4 19.80 -7.56 3.26
CA LEU A 4 19.56 -6.16 3.62
C LEU A 4 19.67 -5.19 2.43
N LYS A 5 20.13 -5.66 1.28
CA LYS A 5 20.27 -4.83 0.07
C LYS A 5 19.03 -4.87 -0.81
N VAL A 6 18.12 -5.83 -0.61
CA VAL A 6 16.91 -6.02 -1.42
C VAL A 6 15.67 -5.52 -0.72
N LEU A 7 14.66 -5.22 -1.51
CA LEU A 7 13.30 -4.86 -1.09
C LEU A 7 12.31 -5.92 -1.57
N PRO A 8 11.13 -6.03 -0.95
CA PRO A 8 10.10 -6.97 -1.40
C PRO A 8 9.76 -6.77 -2.88
N GLY A 9 9.66 -7.88 -3.61
CA GLY A 9 9.35 -7.87 -5.05
C GLY A 9 10.52 -7.60 -6.00
N ASP A 10 11.71 -7.26 -5.49
CA ASP A 10 12.89 -7.04 -6.33
C ASP A 10 13.27 -8.28 -7.14
N LYS A 11 13.55 -8.08 -8.43
CA LYS A 11 14.22 -9.07 -9.27
C LYS A 11 15.70 -8.73 -9.36
N VAL A 12 16.55 -9.66 -8.95
CA VAL A 12 18.00 -9.47 -8.88
C VAL A 12 18.74 -10.56 -9.61
N ALA A 13 19.89 -10.22 -10.20
CA ALA A 13 20.86 -11.21 -10.64
C ALA A 13 21.74 -11.58 -9.45
N ILE A 14 21.96 -12.87 -9.26
CA ILE A 14 22.81 -13.44 -8.22
C ILE A 14 23.97 -14.21 -8.81
N CYS A 15 25.11 -14.18 -8.13
CA CYS A 15 26.26 -15.02 -8.40
C CYS A 15 26.44 -16.02 -7.23
N ILE A 16 26.60 -17.29 -7.54
CA ILE A 16 26.86 -18.32 -6.53
C ILE A 16 28.37 -18.49 -6.38
N ARG A 17 28.86 -18.29 -5.17
CA ARG A 17 30.29 -18.39 -4.86
C ARG A 17 30.52 -19.34 -3.68
N PRO A 18 31.70 -19.99 -3.59
CA PRO A 18 32.09 -20.70 -2.36
C PRO A 18 32.06 -19.76 -1.17
N ALA A 19 31.51 -20.23 -0.05
CA ALA A 19 31.51 -19.44 1.18
C ALA A 19 32.96 -19.18 1.64
N LYS A 20 33.25 -17.95 2.05
CA LYS A 20 34.57 -17.62 2.65
C LYS A 20 34.68 -18.32 4.01
N PRO A 21 35.88 -18.86 4.36
CA PRO A 21 36.07 -19.47 5.66
C PRO A 21 35.86 -18.45 6.79
N VAL A 22 35.07 -18.83 7.78
CA VAL A 22 34.82 -18.00 8.97
C VAL A 22 35.83 -18.40 10.05
N LYS A 23 36.69 -17.48 10.47
CA LYS A 23 37.64 -17.71 11.58
C LYS A 23 36.90 -18.33 12.78
N GLY A 24 37.33 -19.51 13.21
CA GLY A 24 36.82 -20.19 14.41
C GLY A 24 35.61 -21.13 14.21
N LYS A 25 35.14 -21.37 12.98
CA LYS A 25 34.17 -22.43 12.69
C LYS A 25 34.77 -23.42 11.70
N GLN A 26 34.57 -24.75 11.98
CA GLN A 26 34.92 -25.78 11.01
C GLN A 26 34.10 -25.57 9.73
N ASP A 27 34.80 -25.32 8.65
CA ASP A 27 34.19 -25.18 7.31
C ASP A 27 33.57 -26.54 6.94
N LYS A 28 32.26 -26.54 6.65
CA LYS A 28 31.65 -27.68 6.00
C LYS A 28 31.98 -27.56 4.51
N PRO A 29 32.68 -28.58 3.94
CA PRO A 29 33.04 -28.58 2.53
C PRO A 29 31.75 -28.48 1.65
N GLY A 30 31.80 -27.65 0.62
CA GLY A 30 30.69 -27.50 -0.33
C GLY A 30 29.63 -26.43 0.00
N ARG A 31 29.84 -25.63 1.05
CA ARG A 31 28.94 -24.51 1.33
C ARG A 31 29.12 -23.40 0.29
N THR A 32 28.04 -23.01 -0.33
CA THR A 32 27.98 -21.87 -1.26
C THR A 32 27.14 -20.73 -0.67
N VAL A 33 27.40 -19.52 -1.13
CA VAL A 33 26.62 -18.31 -0.79
C VAL A 33 26.19 -17.64 -2.10
N ALA A 34 24.99 -17.06 -2.07
CA ALA A 34 24.52 -16.21 -3.14
C ALA A 34 24.92 -14.76 -2.83
N GLU A 35 25.57 -14.10 -3.78
CA GLU A 35 25.87 -12.67 -3.73
C GLU A 35 25.02 -11.96 -4.78
N ILE A 36 24.42 -10.81 -4.42
CA ILE A 36 23.66 -10.00 -5.36
C ILE A 36 24.63 -9.27 -6.27
N GLU A 37 24.54 -9.50 -7.56
CA GLU A 37 25.37 -8.86 -8.57
C GLU A 37 24.77 -7.52 -9.01
N ARG A 38 23.47 -7.52 -9.32
CA ARG A 38 22.77 -6.30 -9.75
C ARG A 38 21.27 -6.42 -9.56
N LEU A 39 20.61 -5.27 -9.46
CA LEU A 39 19.16 -5.15 -9.55
C LEU A 39 18.75 -5.21 -11.04
N ILE A 40 17.80 -6.09 -11.36
CA ILE A 40 17.19 -6.20 -12.69
C ILE A 40 15.97 -5.29 -12.75
N GLU A 41 15.06 -5.45 -11.76
CA GLU A 41 13.80 -4.75 -11.68
C GLU A 41 13.50 -4.45 -10.21
N ALA A 42 13.14 -3.20 -9.90
CA ALA A 42 12.68 -2.84 -8.57
C ALA A 42 11.23 -3.28 -8.39
N GLY A 43 10.94 -3.95 -7.27
CA GLY A 43 9.62 -4.47 -6.98
C GLY A 43 8.78 -3.57 -6.07
N LEU A 44 9.40 -2.60 -5.42
CA LEU A 44 8.73 -1.69 -4.48
C LEU A 44 8.83 -0.25 -4.98
N ASP A 45 7.69 0.29 -5.44
CA ASP A 45 7.56 1.70 -5.80
C ASP A 45 6.84 2.48 -4.71
N GLU A 46 5.67 2.01 -4.28
CA GLU A 46 4.82 2.65 -3.28
C GLU A 46 4.49 1.67 -2.15
N PHE A 47 4.27 2.21 -0.97
CA PHE A 47 3.91 1.44 0.22
C PHE A 47 3.24 2.34 1.26
N VAL A 48 2.57 1.73 2.25
CA VAL A 48 2.03 2.43 3.42
C VAL A 48 2.86 2.12 4.65
N GLY A 49 2.76 3.00 5.65
CA GLY A 49 3.44 2.83 6.92
C GLY A 49 3.08 3.92 7.90
N HIS A 50 3.73 3.94 9.04
CA HIS A 50 3.56 4.98 10.05
C HIS A 50 4.86 5.74 10.30
N ILE A 51 4.72 7.00 10.68
CA ILE A 51 5.85 7.90 10.93
C ILE A 51 6.40 7.70 12.33
N VAL A 52 7.71 7.56 12.41
CA VAL A 52 8.46 7.59 13.67
C VAL A 52 9.56 8.64 13.63
N GLN A 53 9.89 9.18 14.78
CA GLN A 53 10.97 10.15 14.93
C GLN A 53 12.04 9.61 15.87
N LYS A 54 13.30 9.74 15.47
CA LYS A 54 14.46 9.41 16.31
C LYS A 54 15.41 10.61 16.33
N GLY A 55 15.39 11.35 17.46
CA GLY A 55 16.08 12.62 17.54
C GLY A 55 15.51 13.63 16.53
N LYS A 56 16.35 14.18 15.67
CA LYS A 56 15.93 15.11 14.59
C LYS A 56 15.58 14.41 13.26
N ALA A 57 15.74 13.09 13.18
CA ALA A 57 15.53 12.33 11.98
C ALA A 57 14.10 11.73 11.96
N THR A 58 13.45 11.84 10.82
CA THR A 58 12.12 11.26 10.56
C THR A 58 12.28 10.01 9.72
N PHE A 59 11.54 8.97 10.09
CA PHE A 59 11.51 7.69 9.40
C PHE A 59 10.07 7.26 9.18
N VAL A 60 9.86 6.42 8.18
CA VAL A 60 8.66 5.63 8.06
C VAL A 60 8.97 4.18 8.39
N VAL A 61 8.11 3.55 9.18
CA VAL A 61 8.08 2.10 9.41
C VAL A 61 7.10 1.52 8.40
N PRO A 62 7.59 0.81 7.36
CA PRO A 62 6.73 0.25 6.35
C PRO A 62 5.84 -0.88 6.90
N ASP A 63 4.58 -0.93 6.46
CA ASP A 63 3.69 -2.07 6.69
C ASP A 63 3.80 -3.04 5.51
N LEU A 64 4.95 -3.70 5.44
CA LEU A 64 5.27 -4.65 4.38
C LEU A 64 5.86 -5.91 4.96
N ALA A 65 5.30 -7.06 4.58
CA ALA A 65 5.88 -8.36 4.91
C ALA A 65 7.32 -8.45 4.36
N GLY A 66 8.25 -8.87 5.22
CA GLY A 66 9.66 -9.01 4.85
C GLY A 66 10.49 -7.72 4.89
N LEU A 67 9.90 -6.57 5.19
CA LEU A 67 10.62 -5.30 5.34
C LEU A 67 10.49 -4.75 6.77
N SER A 68 11.37 -5.17 7.66
CA SER A 68 11.36 -4.76 9.08
C SER A 68 12.17 -3.50 9.37
N ARG A 69 12.89 -2.95 8.40
CA ARG A 69 13.73 -1.78 8.60
C ARG A 69 12.99 -0.47 8.32
N TRP A 70 13.31 0.54 9.10
CA TRP A 70 12.83 1.91 8.89
C TRP A 70 13.49 2.55 7.69
N LEU A 71 12.72 3.31 6.92
CA LEU A 71 13.22 4.07 5.79
C LEU A 71 13.30 5.56 6.18
N PHE A 72 14.44 6.19 5.88
CA PHE A 72 14.66 7.60 6.19
C PHE A 72 13.80 8.49 5.29
N ILE A 73 13.18 9.53 5.88
CA ILE A 73 12.46 10.58 5.16
C ILE A 73 13.30 11.87 5.20
N PRO A 74 13.85 12.29 4.06
CA PRO A 74 14.61 13.57 4.00
C PRO A 74 13.72 14.76 4.35
N PRO A 75 14.27 15.87 4.90
CA PRO A 75 13.48 17.03 5.31
C PRO A 75 12.56 17.59 4.24
N HIS A 76 13.02 17.65 3.00
CA HIS A 76 12.25 18.16 1.86
C HIS A 76 11.13 17.22 1.37
N ALA A 77 11.09 15.97 1.87
CA ALA A 77 10.13 14.95 1.48
C ALA A 77 9.13 14.59 2.58
N ARG A 78 9.08 15.36 3.67
CA ARG A 78 8.26 15.07 4.87
C ARG A 78 6.81 15.50 4.77
N ASN A 79 6.49 16.48 3.92
CA ASN A 79 5.12 17.01 3.72
C ASN A 79 4.36 17.32 5.05
N GLY A 80 5.08 17.83 6.06
CA GLY A 80 4.46 18.27 7.32
C GLY A 80 3.91 17.17 8.24
N VAL A 81 4.30 15.90 8.05
CA VAL A 81 3.84 14.78 8.89
C VAL A 81 4.42 14.81 10.29
N ALA A 82 3.66 14.29 11.25
CA ALA A 82 4.01 14.13 12.66
C ALA A 82 4.26 12.65 13.02
N PRO A 83 4.99 12.36 14.12
CA PRO A 83 5.09 11.00 14.63
C PRO A 83 3.71 10.40 14.94
N GLY A 84 3.50 9.15 14.52
CA GLY A 84 2.22 8.45 14.63
C GLY A 84 1.33 8.59 13.39
N ASP A 85 1.60 9.54 12.49
CA ASP A 85 0.84 9.64 11.25
C ASP A 85 0.95 8.39 10.40
N LEU A 86 -0.18 7.96 9.85
CA LEU A 86 -0.30 6.94 8.82
C LEU A 86 -0.14 7.60 7.45
N VAL A 87 0.70 7.02 6.62
CA VAL A 87 1.13 7.65 5.37
C VAL A 87 1.22 6.67 4.21
N ALA A 88 0.96 7.17 3.01
CA ALA A 88 1.38 6.55 1.77
C ALA A 88 2.71 7.17 1.32
N CYS A 89 3.65 6.34 0.94
CA CYS A 89 5.02 6.70 0.61
C CYS A 89 5.44 6.13 -0.74
N ALA A 90 6.40 6.77 -1.38
CA ALA A 90 7.13 6.17 -2.49
C ALA A 90 8.62 6.02 -2.12
N LEU A 91 9.24 4.98 -2.66
CA LEU A 91 10.67 4.78 -2.53
C LEU A 91 11.42 5.88 -3.28
N LEU A 92 12.35 6.55 -2.61
CA LEU A 92 13.18 7.61 -3.19
C LEU A 92 14.57 7.10 -3.59
N ARG A 93 15.15 6.22 -2.76
CA ARG A 93 16.47 5.62 -2.99
C ARG A 93 16.43 4.13 -2.73
N HIS A 94 16.93 3.37 -3.69
CA HIS A 94 17.02 1.92 -3.59
C HIS A 94 18.35 1.49 -2.97
N PRO A 95 18.37 0.50 -2.03
CA PRO A 95 19.62 0.10 -1.36
C PRO A 95 20.73 -0.35 -2.28
N ILE A 96 20.42 -1.08 -3.36
CA ILE A 96 21.40 -1.57 -4.32
C ILE A 96 21.98 -0.44 -5.17
N LYS A 97 21.12 0.49 -5.63
CA LYS A 97 21.54 1.58 -6.53
C LYS A 97 22.19 2.74 -5.79
N ASP A 98 21.58 3.11 -4.65
CA ASP A 98 21.85 4.40 -4.01
C ASP A 98 22.38 4.26 -2.57
N GLY A 99 22.60 3.03 -2.09
CA GLY A 99 23.11 2.76 -0.75
C GLY A 99 22.01 2.78 0.31
N LYS A 100 21.97 3.80 1.18
CA LYS A 100 20.97 3.86 2.24
C LYS A 100 19.59 4.16 1.68
N PRO A 101 18.58 3.29 1.90
CA PRO A 101 17.25 3.50 1.36
C PRO A 101 16.58 4.69 2.03
N SER A 102 15.79 5.41 1.25
CA SER A 102 14.96 6.50 1.72
C SER A 102 13.64 6.55 0.98
N ALA A 103 12.65 7.20 1.59
CA ALA A 103 11.33 7.34 1.01
C ALA A 103 10.88 8.80 1.03
N LYS A 104 9.87 9.13 0.25
CA LYS A 104 9.14 10.40 0.28
C LYS A 104 7.68 10.14 0.65
N ILE A 105 7.08 11.08 1.36
CA ILE A 105 5.65 11.06 1.65
C ILE A 105 4.89 11.47 0.39
N LEU A 106 3.97 10.64 -0.06
CA LEU A 106 3.02 10.98 -1.12
C LEU A 106 1.77 11.63 -0.54
N LYS A 107 1.21 10.99 0.52
CA LYS A 107 -0.02 11.43 1.16
C LYS A 107 0.00 11.11 2.65
N ARG A 108 -0.43 12.06 3.48
CA ARG A 108 -0.83 11.80 4.86
C ARG A 108 -2.26 11.24 4.83
N LEU A 109 -2.47 10.06 5.40
CA LEU A 109 -3.77 9.41 5.46
C LEU A 109 -4.55 9.84 6.70
N GLY A 110 -3.84 10.10 7.80
CA GLY A 110 -4.38 10.51 9.08
C GLY A 110 -3.53 10.00 10.22
N ASP A 111 -4.11 9.94 11.39
CA ASP A 111 -3.56 9.32 12.60
C ASP A 111 -4.64 8.42 13.23
N GLU A 112 -4.32 7.74 14.33
CA GLU A 112 -5.23 6.79 15.00
C GLU A 112 -6.55 7.45 15.45
N THR A 113 -6.61 8.78 15.55
CA THR A 113 -7.82 9.52 15.95
C THR A 113 -8.65 10.00 14.76
N THR A 114 -8.14 9.85 13.53
CA THR A 114 -8.81 10.31 12.31
C THR A 114 -9.92 9.32 11.93
N PRO A 115 -11.20 9.73 11.93
CA PRO A 115 -12.31 8.84 11.58
C PRO A 115 -12.17 8.29 10.15
N GLY A 116 -12.29 6.95 10.01
CA GLY A 116 -12.21 6.27 8.71
C GLY A 116 -10.80 6.11 8.14
N VAL A 117 -9.76 6.42 8.93
CA VAL A 117 -8.36 6.26 8.50
C VAL A 117 -8.04 4.82 8.13
N GLU A 118 -8.66 3.85 8.80
CA GLU A 118 -8.48 2.42 8.54
C GLU A 118 -8.86 2.07 7.11
N ASN A 119 -9.98 2.60 6.61
CA ASN A 119 -10.43 2.37 5.24
C ASN A 119 -9.45 2.96 4.23
N SER A 120 -9.04 4.22 4.43
CA SER A 120 -8.06 4.88 3.57
C SER A 120 -6.71 4.18 3.59
N TYR A 121 -6.29 3.70 4.77
CA TYR A 121 -5.05 2.94 4.94
C TYR A 121 -5.10 1.59 4.23
N CYS A 122 -6.17 0.82 4.41
CA CYS A 122 -6.36 -0.46 3.76
C CYS A 122 -6.45 -0.32 2.23
N ALA A 123 -7.16 0.70 1.74
CA ALA A 123 -7.26 1.00 0.32
C ALA A 123 -5.88 1.33 -0.27
N ALA A 124 -5.14 2.23 0.37
CA ALA A 124 -3.79 2.60 -0.07
C ALA A 124 -2.82 1.40 -0.02
N ARG A 125 -2.90 0.56 1.03
CA ARG A 125 -2.10 -0.66 1.14
C ARG A 125 -2.39 -1.67 0.04
N ALA A 126 -3.64 -1.76 -0.39
CA ALA A 126 -4.08 -2.64 -1.49
C ALA A 126 -3.88 -2.02 -2.88
N GLY A 127 -3.37 -0.78 -2.97
CA GLY A 127 -3.24 -0.06 -4.23
C GLY A 127 -4.58 0.28 -4.89
N LEU A 128 -5.65 0.37 -4.09
CA LEU A 128 -6.98 0.71 -4.58
C LEU A 128 -7.11 2.23 -4.73
N PRO A 129 -7.71 2.73 -5.83
CA PRO A 129 -7.97 4.14 -6.00
C PRO A 129 -9.07 4.60 -5.03
N GLU A 130 -8.88 5.76 -4.41
CA GLU A 130 -9.91 6.36 -3.53
C GLU A 130 -11.07 6.98 -4.28
N GLN A 131 -10.88 7.27 -5.55
CA GLN A 131 -11.89 7.90 -6.42
C GLN A 131 -12.00 7.15 -7.74
N TRP A 132 -13.19 7.15 -8.28
CA TRP A 132 -13.41 6.66 -9.63
C TRP A 132 -12.61 7.50 -10.62
N SER A 133 -11.99 6.85 -11.60
CA SER A 133 -11.36 7.58 -12.70
C SER A 133 -12.42 8.29 -13.54
N ASP A 134 -12.07 9.42 -14.16
CA ASP A 134 -12.98 10.14 -15.07
C ASP A 134 -13.51 9.23 -16.18
N LYS A 135 -12.67 8.30 -16.66
CA LYS A 135 -13.06 7.29 -17.66
C LYS A 135 -14.15 6.33 -17.18
N SER A 136 -14.24 6.08 -15.88
CA SER A 136 -15.24 5.20 -15.29
C SER A 136 -16.46 5.97 -14.78
N ALA A 137 -16.26 7.17 -14.25
CA ALA A 137 -17.32 7.98 -13.67
C ALA A 137 -18.29 8.51 -14.74
N GLN A 138 -17.80 9.01 -15.85
CA GLN A 138 -18.65 9.61 -16.89
C GLN A 138 -19.62 8.62 -17.53
N PRO A 139 -19.22 7.41 -17.95
CA PRO A 139 -20.18 6.41 -18.44
C PRO A 139 -21.25 6.00 -17.43
N LEU A 140 -20.92 5.98 -16.14
CA LEU A 140 -21.91 5.69 -15.08
C LEU A 140 -22.91 6.82 -14.91
N ILE A 141 -22.46 8.06 -14.94
CA ILE A 141 -23.33 9.26 -14.90
C ILE A 141 -24.27 9.27 -16.10
N ASP A 142 -23.73 9.01 -17.29
CA ASP A 142 -24.49 8.98 -18.54
C ASP A 142 -25.54 7.83 -18.53
N ALA A 143 -25.15 6.66 -18.04
CA ALA A 143 -26.06 5.52 -17.89
C ALA A 143 -27.17 5.81 -16.87
N ALA A 144 -26.83 6.41 -15.72
CA ALA A 144 -27.80 6.81 -14.72
C ALA A 144 -28.80 7.85 -15.24
N ALA A 145 -28.34 8.82 -16.04
CA ALA A 145 -29.20 9.82 -16.67
C ALA A 145 -30.15 9.25 -17.74
N GLN A 146 -29.76 8.11 -18.35
CA GLN A 146 -30.54 7.41 -19.36
C GLN A 146 -31.42 6.29 -18.76
N CYS A 147 -31.25 6.01 -17.46
CA CYS A 147 -32.01 4.96 -16.78
C CYS A 147 -33.49 5.37 -16.73
N GLN A 148 -34.29 4.79 -17.62
CA GLN A 148 -35.75 4.88 -17.58
C GLN A 148 -36.27 3.87 -16.53
N PRO A 149 -37.40 4.18 -15.86
CA PRO A 149 -38.09 3.15 -15.07
C PRO A 149 -38.30 1.91 -15.95
N LEU A 150 -37.81 0.76 -15.52
CA LEU A 150 -37.97 -0.47 -16.26
C LEU A 150 -39.46 -0.82 -16.26
N GLU A 151 -40.17 -0.48 -17.32
CA GLU A 151 -41.47 -1.05 -17.66
C GLU A 151 -41.22 -2.49 -18.15
N ASP A 152 -40.98 -3.38 -17.20
CA ASP A 152 -40.80 -4.81 -17.48
C ASP A 152 -42.09 -5.53 -17.15
N ALA A 153 -42.78 -6.01 -18.19
CA ALA A 153 -44.03 -6.75 -18.08
C ALA A 153 -43.90 -8.06 -17.24
N THR A 154 -42.64 -8.47 -16.93
CA THR A 154 -42.37 -9.63 -16.09
C THR A 154 -42.30 -9.30 -14.59
N ARG A 155 -42.27 -8.01 -14.22
CA ARG A 155 -42.19 -7.54 -12.85
C ARG A 155 -43.59 -7.27 -12.30
N LEU A 156 -43.79 -7.68 -11.05
CA LEU A 156 -44.99 -7.33 -10.32
C LEU A 156 -44.84 -5.92 -9.71
N ASP A 157 -45.85 -5.09 -9.89
CA ASP A 157 -45.92 -3.81 -9.18
C ASP A 157 -46.38 -4.07 -7.75
N LEU A 158 -45.48 -3.91 -6.79
CA LEU A 158 -45.72 -4.08 -5.36
C LEU A 158 -45.73 -2.74 -4.61
N THR A 159 -45.76 -1.61 -5.31
CA THR A 159 -45.69 -0.28 -4.69
C THR A 159 -46.84 0.05 -3.74
N ALA A 160 -47.98 -0.66 -3.86
CA ALA A 160 -49.11 -0.53 -2.96
C ALA A 160 -49.00 -1.32 -1.66
N LEU A 161 -47.99 -2.19 -1.52
CA LEU A 161 -47.74 -2.95 -0.30
C LEU A 161 -46.92 -2.15 0.71
N PRO A 162 -47.22 -2.28 2.01
CA PRO A 162 -46.55 -1.54 3.06
C PRO A 162 -45.17 -2.15 3.42
N PHE A 163 -44.25 -2.18 2.49
CA PHE A 163 -42.89 -2.62 2.76
C PHE A 163 -42.16 -1.64 3.68
N VAL A 164 -41.32 -2.18 4.53
CA VAL A 164 -40.41 -1.43 5.39
C VAL A 164 -38.99 -1.91 5.17
N SER A 165 -38.03 -0.99 5.19
CA SER A 165 -36.60 -1.31 5.26
C SER A 165 -36.07 -0.96 6.65
N ILE A 166 -35.07 -1.71 7.10
CA ILE A 166 -34.39 -1.47 8.39
C ILE A 166 -32.94 -1.21 8.11
N ASP A 167 -32.62 0.04 7.82
CA ASP A 167 -31.31 0.51 7.43
C ASP A 167 -30.77 1.55 8.39
N ALA A 168 -29.45 1.71 8.44
CA ALA A 168 -28.84 2.83 9.13
C ALA A 168 -29.16 4.15 8.41
N ALA A 169 -29.24 5.26 9.16
CA ALA A 169 -29.61 6.57 8.61
C ALA A 169 -28.70 7.09 7.48
N ARG A 170 -27.53 6.50 7.29
CA ARG A 170 -26.56 6.85 6.24
C ARG A 170 -26.46 5.81 5.12
N THR A 171 -27.30 4.78 5.14
CA THR A 171 -27.32 3.77 4.08
C THR A 171 -27.71 4.41 2.76
N VAL A 172 -26.90 4.21 1.72
CA VAL A 172 -27.14 4.73 0.38
C VAL A 172 -27.78 3.69 -0.51
N ASP A 173 -27.47 2.42 -0.27
CA ASP A 173 -27.97 1.28 -1.01
C ASP A 173 -28.97 0.51 -0.13
N ILE A 174 -30.26 0.78 -0.35
CA ILE A 174 -31.38 0.13 0.36
C ILE A 174 -31.87 -1.00 -0.53
N ASP A 175 -31.47 -2.22 -0.22
CA ASP A 175 -31.70 -3.42 -1.05
C ASP A 175 -32.67 -4.43 -0.43
N ASP A 176 -32.87 -4.38 0.88
CA ASP A 176 -33.77 -5.28 1.59
C ASP A 176 -35.09 -4.58 1.99
N ALA A 177 -36.22 -5.23 1.68
CA ALA A 177 -37.53 -4.79 2.13
C ALA A 177 -38.34 -5.97 2.66
N LEU A 178 -39.04 -5.76 3.78
CA LEU A 178 -39.85 -6.73 4.50
C LEU A 178 -41.34 -6.33 4.47
#